data_c86c49011a2a235ce52ef31456708716
#
_entry.id   c86c49011a2a235ce52ef31456708716
#
_cell.length_a   1.000
_cell.length_b   1.000
_cell.length_c   1.000
_cell.angle_alpha   90.00
_cell.angle_beta   90.00
_cell.angle_gamma   90.00
#
_symmetry.space_group_name_H-M   'P 1'
#
loop_
_entity.id
_entity.type
_entity.pdbx_description
1 polymer ?
#
loop_
_entity_poly.entity_id
_entity_poly.type
_entity_poly.pdbx_seq_one_letter_code
_entity_poly.pdbx_strand_id
1 'polypeptide(L)'
;MSPSFRSQARPTRQRRSVLQAGAALLAATLAGGAAAQAREVVIGYQDMVVPWRYAQETGELEKRTGYKVTYRKLGSGAEVVRALASGAIQIGEAGSSPFAAALSQGVPIEVFWILDDIHDAEALVARNGSGIGTLADLKGRKIGLPFVSTTHFHALVALQDAGVDPRAVQILNLRPPEILAAWERGDIDATFVWDPALAKVKQSGRVIATSGQIAARTGKATFDALAVSKSFAREHDAFLARFVQVLADADRAYTADKGGWTAASPQVQAVAKWTGAEAASVPASLALYAFVPPAEQAGPRWLGGGKASVVAQSLAATAAFLKEQGTVHSVLPDYSVGVNPAWVQRAQ
;
A
#
# COMPACT_ATOMS: atom_id res chain seq x y z
N MET A 1 -84.66 -51.36 2.73
CA MET A 1 -83.22 -51.15 3.07
C MET A 1 -82.54 -50.61 1.86
N SER A 2 -82.42 -49.30 1.76
CA SER A 2 -81.88 -48.61 0.58
C SER A 2 -80.50 -48.06 0.84
N PRO A 3 -79.53 -48.14 -0.13
CA PRO A 3 -78.26 -47.46 0.00
C PRO A 3 -78.33 -46.06 -0.62
N SER A 4 -77.80 -45.09 0.06
CA SER A 4 -77.67 -43.69 -0.32
C SER A 4 -76.57 -43.43 -1.31
N PHE A 5 -76.85 -42.79 -2.43
CA PHE A 5 -75.92 -42.26 -3.40
C PHE A 5 -75.19 -41.01 -2.89
N ARG A 6 -73.85 -41.01 -2.86
CA ARG A 6 -73.05 -39.78 -2.72
C ARG A 6 -72.66 -39.29 -4.11
N SER A 7 -73.12 -38.08 -4.45
CA SER A 7 -72.69 -37.33 -5.60
C SER A 7 -71.28 -36.71 -5.37
N GLN A 8 -70.34 -37.00 -6.30
CA GLN A 8 -69.02 -36.35 -6.37
C GLN A 8 -69.14 -35.15 -7.29
N ALA A 9 -68.97 -33.97 -6.76
CA ALA A 9 -68.85 -32.74 -7.52
C ALA A 9 -67.46 -32.62 -8.17
N ARG A 10 -67.40 -32.51 -9.49
CA ARG A 10 -66.18 -32.25 -10.25
C ARG A 10 -65.79 -30.76 -10.09
N PRO A 11 -64.48 -30.41 -9.83
CA PRO A 11 -64.07 -29.01 -9.74
C PRO A 11 -64.06 -28.39 -11.14
N THR A 12 -64.65 -27.18 -11.24
CA THR A 12 -64.78 -26.39 -12.44
C THR A 12 -63.47 -25.84 -12.96
N ARG A 13 -63.33 -25.77 -14.29
CA ARG A 13 -62.13 -25.32 -15.04
C ARG A 13 -61.64 -23.91 -14.65
N GLN A 14 -62.45 -23.09 -14.03
CA GLN A 14 -62.11 -21.72 -13.60
C GLN A 14 -61.13 -21.62 -12.44
N ARG A 15 -61.04 -22.64 -11.54
CA ARG A 15 -60.08 -22.63 -10.41
C ARG A 15 -58.64 -22.90 -10.83
N ARG A 16 -58.41 -23.54 -11.97
CA ARG A 16 -57.05 -23.80 -12.49
C ARG A 16 -56.39 -22.57 -13.09
N SER A 17 -57.13 -21.66 -13.69
CA SER A 17 -56.61 -20.45 -14.32
C SER A 17 -56.17 -19.38 -13.31
N VAL A 18 -56.82 -19.31 -12.15
CA VAL A 18 -56.43 -18.34 -11.08
C VAL A 18 -55.16 -18.77 -10.37
N LEU A 19 -54.94 -20.06 -10.20
CA LEU A 19 -53.69 -20.58 -9.56
C LEU A 19 -52.47 -20.45 -10.47
N GLN A 20 -52.63 -20.52 -11.80
CA GLN A 20 -51.52 -20.31 -12.74
C GLN A 20 -51.18 -18.83 -12.91
N ALA A 21 -52.13 -17.89 -12.81
CA ALA A 21 -51.86 -16.46 -12.84
C ALA A 21 -51.16 -15.97 -11.56
N GLY A 22 -51.49 -16.55 -10.38
CA GLY A 22 -50.83 -16.21 -9.13
C GLY A 22 -49.38 -16.68 -9.04
N ALA A 23 -49.05 -17.85 -9.62
CA ALA A 23 -47.67 -18.37 -9.67
C ALA A 23 -46.76 -17.58 -10.63
N ALA A 24 -47.32 -17.07 -11.74
CA ALA A 24 -46.57 -16.24 -12.69
C ALA A 24 -46.26 -14.83 -12.14
N LEU A 25 -47.16 -14.23 -11.33
CA LEU A 25 -46.91 -12.95 -10.67
C LEU A 25 -45.87 -13.07 -9.52
N LEU A 26 -45.86 -14.19 -8.77
CA LEU A 26 -44.84 -14.42 -7.73
C LEU A 26 -43.44 -14.69 -8.33
N ALA A 27 -43.36 -15.31 -9.50
CA ALA A 27 -42.08 -15.53 -10.18
C ALA A 27 -41.49 -14.25 -10.77
N ALA A 28 -42.34 -13.30 -11.21
CA ALA A 28 -41.91 -12.02 -11.74
C ALA A 28 -41.40 -11.05 -10.64
N THR A 29 -41.89 -11.16 -9.41
CA THR A 29 -41.44 -10.34 -8.28
C THR A 29 -40.12 -10.85 -7.66
N LEU A 30 -39.77 -12.12 -7.86
CA LEU A 30 -38.47 -12.68 -7.43
C LEU A 30 -37.33 -12.43 -8.42
N ALA A 31 -37.62 -12.09 -9.68
CA ALA A 31 -36.63 -11.75 -10.70
C ALA A 31 -36.20 -10.26 -10.67
N GLY A 32 -36.90 -9.40 -9.93
CA GLY A 32 -36.65 -7.96 -9.86
C GLY A 32 -35.73 -7.51 -8.70
N GLY A 33 -35.19 -8.43 -7.89
CA GLY A 33 -34.50 -8.11 -6.63
C GLY A 33 -33.05 -8.54 -6.52
N ALA A 34 -32.33 -8.80 -7.61
CA ALA A 34 -30.89 -8.71 -7.58
C ALA A 34 -30.50 -7.24 -7.53
N ALA A 35 -30.72 -6.57 -6.39
CA ALA A 35 -30.07 -5.31 -6.11
C ALA A 35 -28.58 -5.54 -6.40
N ALA A 36 -28.05 -4.89 -7.43
CA ALA A 36 -26.63 -4.94 -7.74
C ALA A 36 -25.93 -4.57 -6.43
N GLN A 37 -25.32 -5.57 -5.78
CA GLN A 37 -24.57 -5.37 -4.55
C GLN A 37 -23.62 -4.22 -4.80
N ALA A 38 -23.76 -3.13 -4.06
CA ALA A 38 -22.98 -1.93 -4.28
C ALA A 38 -21.50 -2.35 -4.30
N ARG A 39 -20.86 -2.17 -5.46
CA ARG A 39 -19.46 -2.51 -5.64
C ARG A 39 -18.65 -1.50 -4.84
N GLU A 40 -18.24 -1.87 -3.64
CA GLU A 40 -17.48 -1.02 -2.74
C GLU A 40 -16.08 -1.59 -2.52
N VAL A 41 -15.11 -0.69 -2.34
CA VAL A 41 -13.73 -1.05 -1.99
C VAL A 41 -13.18 -0.02 -1.02
N VAL A 42 -12.45 -0.48 -0.02
CA VAL A 42 -11.69 0.37 0.90
C VAL A 42 -10.21 0.24 0.57
N ILE A 43 -9.58 1.35 0.24
CA ILE A 43 -8.15 1.44 -0.05
C ILE A 43 -7.45 2.14 1.11
N GLY A 44 -6.55 1.42 1.78
CA GLY A 44 -5.68 1.99 2.81
C GLY A 44 -4.49 2.68 2.18
N TYR A 45 -4.18 3.89 2.63
CA TYR A 45 -3.04 4.66 2.14
C TYR A 45 -2.27 5.32 3.29
N GLN A 46 -1.02 5.65 3.03
CA GLN A 46 -0.16 6.44 3.91
C GLN A 46 0.06 7.85 3.34
N ASP A 47 0.83 8.66 4.03
CA ASP A 47 1.18 10.02 3.59
C ASP A 47 2.32 10.08 2.55
N MET A 48 2.51 9.01 1.78
CA MET A 48 3.51 8.93 0.71
C MET A 48 3.22 9.95 -0.40
N VAL A 49 4.26 10.64 -0.84
CA VAL A 49 4.19 11.64 -1.91
C VAL A 49 4.33 10.93 -3.26
N VAL A 50 3.20 10.59 -3.88
CA VAL A 50 3.13 9.80 -5.13
C VAL A 50 2.18 10.44 -6.15
N PRO A 51 2.41 10.26 -7.47
CA PRO A 51 1.64 10.93 -8.52
C PRO A 51 0.14 10.59 -8.52
N TRP A 52 -0.25 9.36 -8.18
CA TRP A 52 -1.63 8.91 -8.28
C TRP A 52 -2.60 9.60 -7.28
N ARG A 53 -2.10 10.41 -6.33
CA ARG A 53 -2.94 11.24 -5.45
C ARG A 53 -3.88 12.17 -6.23
N TYR A 54 -3.47 12.59 -7.42
CA TYR A 54 -4.34 13.40 -8.29
C TYR A 54 -5.52 12.60 -8.81
N ALA A 55 -5.31 11.36 -9.23
CA ALA A 55 -6.39 10.45 -9.62
C ALA A 55 -7.33 10.14 -8.45
N GLN A 56 -6.77 10.01 -7.24
CA GLN A 56 -7.53 9.84 -5.99
C GLN A 56 -8.40 11.09 -5.71
N GLU A 57 -7.86 12.29 -5.85
CA GLU A 57 -8.57 13.55 -5.63
C GLU A 57 -9.71 13.78 -6.63
N THR A 58 -9.49 13.43 -7.88
CA THR A 58 -10.47 13.63 -8.95
C THR A 58 -11.51 12.52 -9.05
N GLY A 59 -11.43 11.47 -8.24
CA GLY A 59 -12.32 10.31 -8.32
C GLY A 59 -12.19 9.53 -9.63
N GLU A 60 -11.00 9.50 -10.21
CA GLU A 60 -10.77 8.86 -11.51
C GLU A 60 -10.99 7.34 -11.44
N LEU A 61 -10.66 6.72 -10.31
CA LEU A 61 -10.86 5.29 -10.10
C LEU A 61 -12.36 4.94 -10.06
N GLU A 62 -13.15 5.72 -9.34
CA GLU A 62 -14.60 5.58 -9.27
C GLU A 62 -15.24 5.73 -10.65
N LYS A 63 -14.83 6.75 -11.41
CA LYS A 63 -15.33 7.01 -12.77
C LYS A 63 -15.06 5.85 -13.73
N ARG A 64 -13.85 5.27 -13.67
CA ARG A 64 -13.45 4.18 -14.59
C ARG A 64 -13.99 2.82 -14.18
N THR A 65 -14.30 2.61 -12.91
CA THR A 65 -14.67 1.29 -12.39
C THR A 65 -16.15 1.17 -12.05
N GLY A 66 -16.84 2.28 -11.76
CA GLY A 66 -18.21 2.28 -11.22
C GLY A 66 -18.30 1.75 -9.78
N TYR A 67 -17.18 1.65 -9.08
CA TYR A 67 -17.14 1.30 -7.66
C TYR A 67 -17.27 2.56 -6.81
N LYS A 68 -17.83 2.41 -5.62
CA LYS A 68 -17.67 3.37 -4.54
C LYS A 68 -16.33 3.07 -3.86
N VAL A 69 -15.40 4.02 -3.92
CA VAL A 69 -14.08 3.88 -3.31
C VAL A 69 -14.02 4.69 -2.01
N THR A 70 -13.60 4.05 -0.94
CA THR A 70 -13.34 4.72 0.34
C THR A 70 -11.84 4.68 0.60
N TYR A 71 -11.24 5.85 0.80
CA TYR A 71 -9.82 5.96 1.11
C TYR A 71 -9.64 6.12 2.63
N ARG A 72 -8.84 5.22 3.22
CA ARG A 72 -8.56 5.21 4.66
C ARG A 72 -7.09 5.54 4.92
N LYS A 73 -6.82 6.69 5.53
CA LYS A 73 -5.46 7.04 5.95
C LYS A 73 -5.02 6.20 7.14
N LEU A 74 -3.82 5.63 7.05
CA LEU A 74 -3.20 4.79 8.07
C LEU A 74 -1.80 5.35 8.39
N GLY A 75 -1.39 5.25 9.64
CA GLY A 75 -0.20 5.93 10.15
C GLY A 75 1.11 5.19 9.90
N SER A 76 1.04 3.93 9.45
CA SER A 76 2.23 3.11 9.18
C SER A 76 1.91 1.89 8.33
N GLY A 77 2.93 1.30 7.67
CA GLY A 77 2.78 0.05 6.92
C GLY A 77 2.33 -1.12 7.78
N ALA A 78 2.71 -1.16 9.06
CA ALA A 78 2.22 -2.16 10.00
C ALA A 78 0.70 -2.04 10.25
N GLU A 79 0.15 -0.82 10.26
CA GLU A 79 -1.31 -0.60 10.34
C GLU A 79 -2.01 -1.03 9.05
N VAL A 80 -1.42 -0.76 7.89
CA VAL A 80 -1.92 -1.23 6.59
C VAL A 80 -2.02 -2.75 6.55
N VAL A 81 -0.97 -3.45 6.96
CA VAL A 81 -0.95 -4.92 7.01
C VAL A 81 -2.00 -5.48 7.97
N ARG A 82 -2.16 -4.90 9.16
CA ARG A 82 -3.22 -5.32 10.09
C ARG A 82 -4.62 -5.09 9.50
N ALA A 83 -4.83 -3.98 8.81
CA ALA A 83 -6.11 -3.67 8.16
C ALA A 83 -6.42 -4.62 6.99
N LEU A 84 -5.42 -5.02 6.18
CA LEU A 84 -5.53 -6.06 5.15
C LEU A 84 -5.84 -7.42 5.78
N ALA A 85 -5.11 -7.81 6.82
CA ALA A 85 -5.28 -9.10 7.49
C ALA A 85 -6.67 -9.26 8.13
N SER A 86 -7.24 -8.17 8.66
CA SER A 86 -8.59 -8.15 9.25
C SER A 86 -9.72 -7.97 8.23
N GLY A 87 -9.42 -7.71 6.94
CA GLY A 87 -10.41 -7.38 5.91
C GLY A 87 -11.00 -5.98 6.02
N ALA A 88 -10.47 -5.12 6.93
CA ALA A 88 -10.93 -3.73 7.08
C ALA A 88 -10.59 -2.84 5.88
N ILE A 89 -9.64 -3.25 5.07
CA ILE A 89 -9.32 -2.72 3.73
C ILE A 89 -9.10 -3.89 2.77
N GLN A 90 -9.37 -3.70 1.49
CA GLN A 90 -9.16 -4.70 0.45
C GLN A 90 -7.84 -4.49 -0.29
N ILE A 91 -7.41 -3.24 -0.40
CA ILE A 91 -6.15 -2.83 -1.04
C ILE A 91 -5.40 -1.93 -0.06
N GLY A 92 -4.08 -2.06 -0.02
CA GLY A 92 -3.25 -1.27 0.89
C GLY A 92 -1.96 -0.82 0.25
N GLU A 93 -1.55 0.42 0.57
CA GLU A 93 -0.30 1.05 0.17
C GLU A 93 0.70 0.94 1.32
N ALA A 94 1.84 0.31 1.07
CA ALA A 94 2.91 0.21 2.06
C ALA A 94 4.25 -0.08 1.40
N GLY A 95 5.32 0.06 2.18
CA GLY A 95 6.67 -0.33 1.76
C GLY A 95 6.88 -1.85 1.70
N SER A 96 7.96 -2.27 1.09
CA SER A 96 8.34 -3.67 0.93
C SER A 96 8.51 -4.41 2.27
N SER A 97 8.99 -3.73 3.31
CA SER A 97 9.24 -4.36 4.61
C SER A 97 7.96 -4.82 5.33
N PRO A 98 6.88 -4.00 5.45
CA PRO A 98 5.60 -4.48 5.95
C PRO A 98 5.02 -5.64 5.15
N PHE A 99 5.14 -5.63 3.81
CA PHE A 99 4.64 -6.72 2.97
C PHE A 99 5.45 -8.01 3.13
N ALA A 100 6.78 -7.91 3.28
CA ALA A 100 7.62 -9.07 3.59
C ALA A 100 7.22 -9.71 4.94
N ALA A 101 6.96 -8.88 5.96
CA ALA A 101 6.47 -9.36 7.26
C ALA A 101 5.08 -10.00 7.15
N ALA A 102 4.15 -9.38 6.41
CA ALA A 102 2.80 -9.90 6.19
C ALA A 102 2.80 -11.28 5.54
N LEU A 103 3.55 -11.42 4.44
CA LEU A 103 3.68 -12.69 3.73
C LEU A 103 4.32 -13.78 4.60
N SER A 104 5.35 -13.42 5.39
CA SER A 104 5.98 -14.33 6.36
C SER A 104 5.02 -14.80 7.46
N GLN A 105 4.03 -14.00 7.79
CA GLN A 105 2.96 -14.31 8.76
C GLN A 105 1.76 -15.01 8.13
N GLY A 106 1.81 -15.30 6.81
CA GLY A 106 0.75 -15.99 6.09
C GLY A 106 -0.46 -15.12 5.75
N VAL A 107 -0.35 -13.79 5.80
CA VAL A 107 -1.42 -12.88 5.37
C VAL A 107 -1.67 -13.07 3.87
N PRO A 108 -2.91 -13.39 3.44
CA PRO A 108 -3.21 -13.74 2.06
C PRO A 108 -3.34 -12.51 1.17
N ILE A 109 -2.22 -11.88 0.83
CA ILE A 109 -2.11 -10.70 -0.04
C ILE A 109 -1.26 -10.98 -1.27
N GLU A 110 -1.38 -10.10 -2.26
CA GLU A 110 -0.55 -10.06 -3.47
C GLU A 110 -0.15 -8.61 -3.76
N VAL A 111 1.16 -8.37 -3.93
CA VAL A 111 1.70 -7.11 -4.48
C VAL A 111 1.42 -7.10 -5.98
N PHE A 112 0.78 -6.04 -6.49
CA PHE A 112 0.34 -5.97 -7.88
C PHE A 112 0.78 -4.71 -8.63
N TRP A 113 1.29 -3.70 -7.90
CA TRP A 113 1.82 -2.46 -8.47
C TRP A 113 2.97 -1.95 -7.62
N ILE A 114 4.09 -1.60 -8.23
CA ILE A 114 5.19 -0.89 -7.59
C ILE A 114 4.95 0.61 -7.75
N LEU A 115 4.80 1.31 -6.64
CA LEU A 115 4.63 2.76 -6.65
C LEU A 115 5.95 3.43 -7.03
N ASP A 116 7.05 2.97 -6.43
CA ASP A 116 8.39 3.51 -6.66
C ASP A 116 9.49 2.60 -6.11
N ASP A 117 10.72 2.81 -6.57
CA ASP A 117 11.94 2.51 -5.83
C ASP A 117 12.17 3.70 -4.90
N ILE A 118 12.21 3.46 -3.59
CA ILE A 118 12.26 4.51 -2.57
C ILE A 118 13.47 5.44 -2.75
N HIS A 119 14.60 4.90 -3.18
CA HIS A 119 15.82 5.64 -3.47
C HIS A 119 16.17 6.63 -2.34
N ASP A 120 16.20 7.95 -2.58
CA ASP A 120 16.55 8.97 -1.59
C ASP A 120 15.34 9.58 -0.85
N ALA A 121 14.14 9.06 -1.07
CA ALA A 121 12.91 9.57 -0.46
C ALA A 121 12.78 9.26 1.03
N GLU A 122 13.58 8.33 1.54
CA GLU A 122 13.76 8.09 2.97
C GLU A 122 15.17 8.45 3.40
N ALA A 123 15.31 9.16 4.53
CA ALA A 123 16.61 9.54 5.04
C ALA A 123 16.69 9.48 6.56
N LEU A 124 17.86 9.05 7.04
CA LEU A 124 18.29 9.19 8.42
C LEU A 124 18.81 10.61 8.62
N VAL A 125 18.14 11.36 9.48
CA VAL A 125 18.46 12.75 9.80
C VAL A 125 18.85 12.85 11.26
N ALA A 126 20.01 13.43 11.53
CA ALA A 126 20.46 13.78 12.88
C ALA A 126 20.13 15.25 13.18
N ARG A 127 19.66 15.52 14.41
CA ARG A 127 19.36 16.85 14.88
C ARG A 127 20.64 17.71 14.89
N ASN A 128 20.54 18.96 14.48
CA ASN A 128 21.62 19.94 14.65
C ASN A 128 21.96 20.08 16.13
N GLY A 129 23.26 20.07 16.46
CA GLY A 129 23.74 20.14 17.84
C GLY A 129 23.72 18.81 18.61
N SER A 130 23.23 17.70 18.04
CA SER A 130 23.26 16.39 18.70
C SER A 130 24.66 15.76 18.79
N GLY A 131 25.64 16.28 18.07
CA GLY A 131 26.98 15.68 17.96
C GLY A 131 27.05 14.46 17.06
N ILE A 132 25.96 14.07 16.39
CA ILE A 132 25.91 12.94 15.46
C ILE A 132 26.38 13.39 14.09
N GLY A 133 27.49 12.88 13.62
CA GLY A 133 28.08 13.15 12.30
C GLY A 133 28.09 11.97 11.36
N THR A 134 28.10 10.79 11.91
CA THR A 134 28.20 9.50 11.22
C THR A 134 27.26 8.47 11.84
N LEU A 135 27.10 7.32 11.19
CA LEU A 135 26.31 6.20 11.73
C LEU A 135 26.91 5.67 13.05
N ALA A 136 28.23 5.75 13.24
CA ALA A 136 28.90 5.29 14.46
C ALA A 136 28.52 6.13 15.69
N ASP A 137 28.21 7.40 15.50
CA ASP A 137 27.84 8.33 16.58
C ASP A 137 26.41 8.08 17.12
N LEU A 138 25.66 7.17 16.49
CA LEU A 138 24.31 6.78 16.93
C LEU A 138 24.32 5.91 18.20
N LYS A 139 25.47 5.35 18.59
CA LYS A 139 25.60 4.56 19.81
C LYS A 139 25.19 5.38 21.04
N GLY A 140 24.25 4.85 21.82
CA GLY A 140 23.66 5.51 22.99
C GLY A 140 22.63 6.59 22.69
N ARG A 141 22.33 6.86 21.41
CA ARG A 141 21.40 7.91 20.97
C ARG A 141 19.98 7.38 20.81
N LYS A 142 19.00 8.30 20.81
CA LYS A 142 17.59 8.01 20.61
C LYS A 142 17.20 8.27 19.16
N ILE A 143 16.70 7.25 18.47
CA ILE A 143 16.21 7.36 17.10
C ILE A 143 14.72 7.07 17.07
N GLY A 144 13.91 8.00 16.53
CA GLY A 144 12.49 7.78 16.27
C GLY A 144 12.27 7.26 14.86
N LEU A 145 11.53 6.16 14.69
CA LEU A 145 11.12 5.62 13.39
C LEU A 145 9.92 4.66 13.55
N PRO A 146 9.09 4.44 12.50
CA PRO A 146 8.01 3.46 12.58
C PRO A 146 8.55 2.03 12.48
N PHE A 147 8.17 1.17 13.44
CA PHE A 147 8.61 -0.24 13.41
C PHE A 147 7.99 -1.01 12.24
N VAL A 148 8.73 -1.99 11.74
CA VAL A 148 8.37 -2.84 10.58
C VAL A 148 8.25 -2.04 9.27
N SER A 149 8.68 -0.79 9.23
CA SER A 149 8.77 0.01 8.00
C SER A 149 10.06 -0.25 7.23
N THR A 150 10.14 0.29 6.02
CA THR A 150 11.37 0.35 5.20
C THR A 150 12.46 1.15 5.89
N THR A 151 12.10 2.26 6.56
CA THR A 151 13.04 3.05 7.37
C THR A 151 13.58 2.28 8.56
N HIS A 152 12.76 1.44 9.24
CA HIS A 152 13.24 0.57 10.30
C HIS A 152 14.24 -0.47 9.76
N PHE A 153 13.90 -1.12 8.64
CA PHE A 153 14.78 -2.07 7.99
C PHE A 153 16.10 -1.41 7.61
N HIS A 154 16.08 -0.27 6.93
CA HIS A 154 17.31 0.44 6.52
C HIS A 154 18.09 1.02 7.70
N ALA A 155 17.44 1.45 8.79
CA ALA A 155 18.15 1.86 10.00
C ALA A 155 19.01 0.71 10.56
N LEU A 156 18.42 -0.48 10.69
CA LEU A 156 19.13 -1.66 11.20
C LEU A 156 20.23 -2.12 10.22
N VAL A 157 19.97 -2.12 8.91
CA VAL A 157 20.98 -2.41 7.88
C VAL A 157 22.14 -1.43 7.95
N ALA A 158 21.87 -0.13 8.08
CA ALA A 158 22.90 0.91 8.17
C ALA A 158 23.74 0.79 9.43
N LEU A 159 23.13 0.48 10.57
CA LEU A 159 23.85 0.23 11.83
C LEU A 159 24.77 -0.99 11.71
N GLN A 160 24.26 -2.09 11.13
CA GLN A 160 25.05 -3.30 10.91
C GLN A 160 26.23 -3.04 9.95
N ASP A 161 25.99 -2.34 8.84
CA ASP A 161 27.03 -1.95 7.86
C ASP A 161 28.13 -1.08 8.50
N ALA A 162 27.74 -0.22 9.46
CA ALA A 162 28.67 0.63 10.23
C ALA A 162 29.32 -0.07 11.43
N GLY A 163 29.05 -1.35 11.66
CA GLY A 163 29.59 -2.10 12.80
C GLY A 163 29.00 -1.67 14.16
N VAL A 164 27.82 -1.04 14.16
CA VAL A 164 27.11 -0.62 15.38
C VAL A 164 26.07 -1.67 15.75
N ASP A 165 26.16 -2.23 16.97
CA ASP A 165 25.12 -3.12 17.49
C ASP A 165 23.80 -2.32 17.64
N PRO A 166 22.71 -2.72 16.98
CA PRO A 166 21.41 -2.04 17.12
C PRO A 166 20.92 -1.93 18.57
N ARG A 167 21.27 -2.87 19.43
CA ARG A 167 20.95 -2.85 20.86
C ARG A 167 21.66 -1.74 21.64
N ALA A 168 22.74 -1.19 21.08
CA ALA A 168 23.44 -0.03 21.64
C ALA A 168 22.78 1.30 21.26
N VAL A 169 21.69 1.29 20.47
CA VAL A 169 20.92 2.46 20.03
C VAL A 169 19.51 2.37 20.61
N GLN A 170 19.00 3.48 21.14
CA GLN A 170 17.61 3.53 21.65
C GLN A 170 16.65 3.81 20.49
N ILE A 171 16.15 2.76 19.85
CA ILE A 171 15.19 2.88 18.74
C ILE A 171 13.78 2.95 19.32
N LEU A 172 13.06 4.04 19.03
CA LEU A 172 11.71 4.33 19.51
C LEU A 172 10.70 4.13 18.36
N ASN A 173 9.66 3.36 18.63
CA ASN A 173 8.56 3.15 17.66
C ASN A 173 7.64 4.36 17.64
N LEU A 174 7.79 5.23 16.69
CA LEU A 174 7.03 6.46 16.52
C LEU A 174 6.49 6.56 15.08
N ARG A 175 5.22 6.93 14.92
CA ARG A 175 4.65 7.28 13.61
C ARG A 175 5.12 8.67 13.17
N PRO A 176 5.06 9.03 11.86
CA PRO A 176 5.57 10.32 11.38
C PRO A 176 5.08 11.56 12.16
N PRO A 177 3.79 11.69 12.54
CA PRO A 177 3.37 12.81 13.37
C PRO A 177 3.96 12.80 14.79
N GLU A 178 4.17 11.62 15.38
CA GLU A 178 4.79 11.47 16.71
C GLU A 178 6.29 11.78 16.65
N ILE A 179 6.95 11.42 15.53
CA ILE A 179 8.34 11.80 15.24
C ILE A 179 8.49 13.31 15.24
N LEU A 180 7.61 14.02 14.51
CA LEU A 180 7.67 15.48 14.45
C LEU A 180 7.51 16.12 15.85
N ALA A 181 6.54 15.64 16.63
CA ALA A 181 6.32 16.12 17.98
C ALA A 181 7.53 15.84 18.90
N ALA A 182 8.13 14.63 18.83
CA ALA A 182 9.32 14.28 19.61
C ALA A 182 10.55 15.05 19.16
N TRP A 183 10.67 15.31 17.85
CA TRP A 183 11.73 16.12 17.26
C TRP A 183 11.69 17.57 17.76
N GLU A 184 10.53 18.20 17.72
CA GLU A 184 10.32 19.58 18.18
C GLU A 184 10.67 19.76 19.66
N ARG A 185 10.29 18.79 20.52
CA ARG A 185 10.63 18.83 21.96
C ARG A 185 12.08 18.46 22.30
N GLY A 186 12.81 17.86 21.36
CA GLY A 186 14.15 17.37 21.65
C GLY A 186 14.21 15.99 22.28
N ASP A 187 13.18 15.21 22.23
CA ASP A 187 13.09 13.89 22.84
C ASP A 187 13.86 12.81 22.08
N ILE A 188 14.17 13.04 20.79
CA ILE A 188 14.97 12.17 19.93
C ILE A 188 16.14 12.92 19.31
N ASP A 189 17.26 12.24 19.14
CA ASP A 189 18.51 12.78 18.57
C ASP A 189 18.57 12.66 17.05
N ALA A 190 17.89 11.64 16.51
CA ALA A 190 17.82 11.35 15.08
C ALA A 190 16.47 10.70 14.72
N THR A 191 16.17 10.69 13.44
CA THR A 191 15.01 9.99 12.89
C THR A 191 15.32 9.43 11.51
N PHE A 192 14.69 8.32 11.14
CA PHE A 192 14.66 7.82 9.77
C PHE A 192 13.21 7.84 9.29
N VAL A 193 12.91 8.68 8.33
CA VAL A 193 11.54 9.00 7.94
C VAL A 193 11.48 9.48 6.48
N TRP A 194 10.28 9.57 5.93
CA TRP A 194 9.93 10.06 4.58
C TRP A 194 9.13 11.36 4.65
N ASP A 195 8.89 11.98 3.50
CA ASP A 195 8.08 13.18 3.38
C ASP A 195 6.57 12.90 3.64
N PRO A 196 5.88 13.84 4.29
CA PRO A 196 6.27 15.23 4.58
C PRO A 196 7.09 15.43 5.86
N ALA A 197 7.24 14.43 6.71
CA ALA A 197 7.98 14.59 7.95
C ALA A 197 9.48 14.82 7.70
N LEU A 198 10.07 14.17 6.70
CA LEU A 198 11.47 14.35 6.31
C LEU A 198 11.78 15.81 5.95
N ALA A 199 10.94 16.46 5.14
CA ALA A 199 11.12 17.84 4.76
C ALA A 199 11.17 18.79 5.99
N LYS A 200 10.35 18.50 7.01
CA LYS A 200 10.31 19.29 8.25
C LYS A 200 11.54 19.08 9.12
N VAL A 201 11.95 17.83 9.36
CA VAL A 201 13.11 17.55 10.21
C VAL A 201 14.43 18.01 9.56
N LYS A 202 14.51 18.03 8.23
CA LYS A 202 15.67 18.59 7.49
C LYS A 202 15.89 20.07 7.73
N GLN A 203 14.89 20.85 8.14
CA GLN A 203 15.05 22.28 8.45
C GLN A 203 15.94 22.53 9.66
N SER A 204 15.99 21.57 10.60
CA SER A 204 16.79 21.65 11.84
C SER A 204 17.68 20.43 12.07
N GLY A 205 17.93 19.66 11.01
CA GLY A 205 18.75 18.47 11.03
C GLY A 205 19.61 18.30 9.79
N ARG A 206 20.55 17.35 9.87
CA ARG A 206 21.46 16.99 8.80
C ARG A 206 21.21 15.56 8.37
N VAL A 207 21.08 15.29 7.07
CA VAL A 207 21.02 13.94 6.50
C VAL A 207 22.38 13.24 6.76
N ILE A 208 22.32 12.04 7.34
CA ILE A 208 23.46 11.17 7.61
C ILE A 208 23.56 10.07 6.54
N ALA A 209 22.43 9.50 6.14
CA ALA A 209 22.34 8.50 5.08
C ALA A 209 20.93 8.52 4.47
N THR A 210 20.82 8.11 3.21
CA THR A 210 19.54 7.86 2.55
C THR A 210 19.34 6.36 2.30
N SER A 211 18.09 5.93 2.07
CA SER A 211 17.77 4.56 1.67
C SER A 211 18.53 4.16 0.40
N GLY A 212 18.65 5.05 -0.58
CA GLY A 212 19.41 4.83 -1.81
C GLY A 212 20.90 4.59 -1.55
N GLN A 213 21.53 5.40 -0.68
CA GLN A 213 22.94 5.22 -0.32
C GLN A 213 23.17 3.89 0.42
N ILE A 214 22.25 3.49 1.31
CA ILE A 214 22.33 2.22 2.03
C ILE A 214 22.16 1.06 1.05
N ALA A 215 21.18 1.11 0.15
CA ALA A 215 20.96 0.11 -0.89
C ALA A 215 22.16 -0.05 -1.82
N ALA A 216 22.79 1.05 -2.25
CA ALA A 216 23.97 1.03 -3.10
C ALA A 216 25.18 0.33 -2.43
N ARG A 217 25.37 0.52 -1.11
CA ARG A 217 26.46 -0.13 -0.37
C ARG A 217 26.19 -1.58 -0.04
N THR A 218 24.94 -1.93 0.30
CA THR A 218 24.61 -3.23 0.90
C THR A 218 23.87 -4.19 -0.03
N GLY A 219 23.41 -3.71 -1.20
CA GLY A 219 22.57 -4.47 -2.13
C GLY A 219 21.13 -4.67 -1.62
N LYS A 220 20.73 -4.04 -0.51
CA LYS A 220 19.42 -4.21 0.11
C LYS A 220 18.51 -3.02 -0.24
N ALA A 221 17.87 -3.07 -1.41
CA ALA A 221 16.93 -2.05 -1.87
C ALA A 221 15.53 -2.26 -1.25
N THR A 222 14.77 -1.16 -1.15
CA THR A 222 13.37 -1.12 -0.73
C THR A 222 12.53 -0.42 -1.78
N PHE A 223 11.23 -0.72 -1.79
CA PHE A 223 10.26 -0.12 -2.69
C PHE A 223 8.94 0.11 -1.96
N ASP A 224 8.12 1.01 -2.46
CA ASP A 224 6.72 1.16 -2.09
C ASP A 224 5.81 0.49 -3.12
N ALA A 225 4.71 -0.07 -2.65
CA ALA A 225 3.82 -0.83 -3.50
C ALA A 225 2.35 -0.78 -3.04
N LEU A 226 1.47 -1.24 -3.92
CA LEU A 226 0.10 -1.61 -3.61
C LEU A 226 -0.02 -3.13 -3.54
N ALA A 227 -0.65 -3.60 -2.46
CA ALA A 227 -1.05 -4.99 -2.32
C ALA A 227 -2.57 -5.10 -2.17
N VAL A 228 -3.11 -6.23 -2.63
CA VAL A 228 -4.53 -6.56 -2.58
C VAL A 228 -4.73 -7.86 -1.80
N SER A 229 -5.85 -7.99 -1.06
CA SER A 229 -6.23 -9.27 -0.47
C SER A 229 -6.57 -10.29 -1.57
N LYS A 230 -6.10 -11.53 -1.44
CA LYS A 230 -6.34 -12.59 -2.44
C LYS A 230 -7.82 -12.90 -2.65
N SER A 231 -8.66 -12.72 -1.64
CA SER A 231 -10.11 -12.89 -1.76
C SER A 231 -10.71 -11.83 -2.68
N PHE A 232 -10.42 -10.56 -2.44
CA PHE A 232 -10.90 -9.47 -3.28
C PHE A 232 -10.38 -9.60 -4.72
N ALA A 233 -9.11 -9.94 -4.88
CA ALA A 233 -8.48 -10.10 -6.18
C ALA A 233 -9.19 -11.13 -7.07
N ARG A 234 -9.62 -12.26 -6.50
CA ARG A 234 -10.35 -13.32 -7.25
C ARG A 234 -11.73 -12.89 -7.74
N GLU A 235 -12.40 -12.02 -6.99
CA GLU A 235 -13.79 -11.62 -7.27
C GLU A 235 -13.88 -10.33 -8.08
N HIS A 236 -12.81 -9.51 -8.08
CA HIS A 236 -12.82 -8.15 -8.61
C HIS A 236 -11.69 -7.90 -9.64
N ASP A 237 -11.42 -8.89 -10.49
CA ASP A 237 -10.35 -8.85 -11.50
C ASP A 237 -10.45 -7.64 -12.43
N ALA A 238 -11.66 -7.33 -12.93
CA ALA A 238 -11.89 -6.17 -13.80
C ALA A 238 -11.63 -4.83 -13.12
N PHE A 239 -11.91 -4.73 -11.81
CA PHE A 239 -11.58 -3.54 -11.02
C PHE A 239 -10.07 -3.32 -10.98
N LEU A 240 -9.29 -4.36 -10.66
CA LEU A 240 -7.83 -4.28 -10.55
C LEU A 240 -7.18 -3.95 -11.89
N ALA A 241 -7.68 -4.52 -12.98
CA ALA A 241 -7.20 -4.18 -14.32
C ALA A 241 -7.41 -2.67 -14.64
N ARG A 242 -8.56 -2.10 -14.25
CA ARG A 242 -8.82 -0.66 -14.42
C ARG A 242 -7.99 0.20 -13.45
N PHE A 243 -7.80 -0.27 -12.21
CA PHE A 243 -6.98 0.45 -11.24
C PHE A 243 -5.53 0.56 -11.72
N VAL A 244 -4.94 -0.52 -12.23
CA VAL A 244 -3.59 -0.49 -12.83
C VAL A 244 -3.49 0.53 -13.96
N GLN A 245 -4.52 0.68 -14.81
CA GLN A 245 -4.54 1.70 -15.85
C GLN A 245 -4.52 3.12 -15.25
N VAL A 246 -5.30 3.38 -14.17
CA VAL A 246 -5.30 4.67 -13.46
C VAL A 246 -3.92 5.00 -12.90
N LEU A 247 -3.26 4.03 -12.27
CA LEU A 247 -1.91 4.18 -11.72
C LEU A 247 -0.89 4.47 -12.82
N ALA A 248 -0.94 3.69 -13.91
CA ALA A 248 -0.06 3.87 -15.05
C ALA A 248 -0.23 5.23 -15.73
N ASP A 249 -1.47 5.74 -15.83
CA ASP A 249 -1.73 7.07 -16.38
C ASP A 249 -1.17 8.17 -15.49
N ALA A 250 -1.29 8.04 -14.17
CA ALA A 250 -0.74 8.99 -13.21
C ALA A 250 0.79 9.06 -13.28
N ASP A 251 1.46 7.92 -13.34
CA ASP A 251 2.93 7.85 -13.44
C ASP A 251 3.43 8.38 -14.79
N ARG A 252 2.73 8.07 -15.89
CA ARG A 252 3.03 8.64 -17.20
C ARG A 252 2.86 10.15 -17.23
N ALA A 253 1.80 10.68 -16.64
CA ALA A 253 1.55 12.11 -16.59
C ALA A 253 2.66 12.86 -15.83
N TYR A 254 3.11 12.32 -14.70
CA TYR A 254 4.23 12.90 -13.96
C TYR A 254 5.54 12.81 -14.75
N THR A 255 5.84 11.63 -15.30
CA THR A 255 7.11 11.39 -16.02
C THR A 255 7.23 12.24 -17.26
N ALA A 256 6.12 12.47 -17.99
CA ALA A 256 6.08 13.24 -19.22
C ALA A 256 6.29 14.74 -18.98
N ASP A 257 5.86 15.28 -17.84
CA ASP A 257 5.93 16.73 -17.54
C ASP A 257 6.24 16.99 -16.07
N LYS A 258 7.40 16.55 -15.59
CA LYS A 258 7.85 16.84 -14.23
C LYS A 258 7.93 18.33 -13.94
N GLY A 259 8.29 19.16 -14.94
CA GLY A 259 8.40 20.60 -14.82
C GLY A 259 7.06 21.31 -14.62
N GLY A 260 5.97 20.77 -15.14
CA GLY A 260 4.61 21.27 -14.96
C GLY A 260 4.01 20.97 -13.57
N TRP A 261 4.64 20.09 -12.79
CA TRP A 261 4.21 19.79 -11.42
C TRP A 261 4.77 20.82 -10.44
N THR A 262 4.26 22.03 -10.54
CA THR A 262 4.63 23.19 -9.67
C THR A 262 3.71 23.27 -8.45
N ALA A 263 4.10 24.05 -7.46
CA ALA A 263 3.29 24.27 -6.26
C ALA A 263 1.84 24.73 -6.55
N ALA A 264 1.62 25.40 -7.69
CA ALA A 264 0.29 25.88 -8.10
C ALA A 264 -0.51 24.87 -8.94
N SER A 265 0.12 23.78 -9.43
CA SER A 265 -0.55 22.83 -10.30
C SER A 265 -1.60 22.01 -9.52
N PRO A 266 -2.74 21.63 -10.14
CA PRO A 266 -3.77 20.82 -9.49
C PRO A 266 -3.25 19.51 -8.96
N GLN A 267 -2.29 18.87 -9.65
CA GLN A 267 -1.66 17.62 -9.25
C GLN A 267 -0.92 17.76 -7.93
N VAL A 268 -0.08 18.79 -7.81
CA VAL A 268 0.69 19.07 -6.58
C VAL A 268 -0.24 19.46 -5.43
N GLN A 269 -1.30 20.23 -5.70
CA GLN A 269 -2.31 20.56 -4.68
C GLN A 269 -3.03 19.31 -4.17
N ALA A 270 -3.33 18.34 -5.04
CA ALA A 270 -3.92 17.07 -4.65
C ALA A 270 -2.94 16.25 -3.78
N VAL A 271 -1.68 16.13 -4.20
CA VAL A 271 -0.65 15.45 -3.39
C VAL A 271 -0.55 16.08 -2.01
N ALA A 272 -0.43 17.43 -1.94
CA ALA A 272 -0.34 18.17 -0.69
C ALA A 272 -1.55 17.92 0.23
N LYS A 273 -2.77 17.95 -0.32
CA LYS A 273 -4.01 17.69 0.42
C LYS A 273 -4.04 16.30 1.03
N TRP A 274 -3.70 15.25 0.26
CA TRP A 274 -3.80 13.86 0.71
C TRP A 274 -2.67 13.45 1.66
N THR A 275 -1.49 14.05 1.52
CA THR A 275 -0.32 13.73 2.35
C THR A 275 -0.19 14.61 3.57
N GLY A 276 -0.64 15.86 3.50
CA GLY A 276 -0.38 16.92 4.48
C GLY A 276 0.95 17.61 4.25
N ALA A 277 1.57 17.41 3.08
CA ALA A 277 2.78 18.13 2.67
C ALA A 277 2.47 19.60 2.34
N GLU A 278 3.45 20.47 2.48
CA GLU A 278 3.38 21.81 1.92
C GLU A 278 3.52 21.73 0.40
N ALA A 279 2.61 22.35 -0.35
CA ALA A 279 2.60 22.27 -1.81
C ALA A 279 3.96 22.67 -2.43
N ALA A 280 4.65 23.64 -1.82
CA ALA A 280 5.98 24.07 -2.27
C ALA A 280 7.06 22.98 -2.15
N SER A 281 6.92 22.04 -1.23
CA SER A 281 7.88 20.92 -1.04
C SER A 281 7.61 19.73 -1.94
N VAL A 282 6.38 19.54 -2.42
CA VAL A 282 5.97 18.34 -3.17
C VAL A 282 6.83 18.07 -4.41
N PRO A 283 7.17 19.03 -5.28
CA PRO A 283 8.02 18.75 -6.44
C PRO A 283 9.40 18.20 -6.07
N ALA A 284 10.01 18.75 -5.02
CA ALA A 284 11.29 18.27 -4.52
C ALA A 284 11.18 16.88 -3.87
N SER A 285 10.08 16.59 -3.17
CA SER A 285 9.80 15.28 -2.59
C SER A 285 9.62 14.22 -3.68
N LEU A 286 8.83 14.49 -4.73
CA LEU A 286 8.63 13.59 -5.87
C LEU A 286 9.95 13.25 -6.58
N ALA A 287 10.88 14.20 -6.63
CA ALA A 287 12.18 14.01 -7.29
C ALA A 287 13.14 13.07 -6.52
N LEU A 288 12.84 12.74 -5.27
CA LEU A 288 13.65 11.82 -4.45
C LEU A 288 13.36 10.35 -4.75
N TYR A 289 12.20 10.05 -5.35
CA TYR A 289 11.79 8.71 -5.75
C TYR A 289 12.25 8.36 -7.17
N ALA A 290 12.48 7.08 -7.42
CA ALA A 290 12.63 6.56 -8.77
C ALA A 290 11.35 5.78 -9.14
N PHE A 291 10.45 6.45 -9.88
CA PHE A 291 9.19 5.83 -10.33
C PHE A 291 9.47 4.80 -11.41
N VAL A 292 8.89 3.60 -11.23
CA VAL A 292 9.04 2.49 -12.20
C VAL A 292 8.16 2.76 -13.41
N PRO A 293 8.72 2.87 -14.62
CA PRO A 293 7.91 3.08 -15.82
C PRO A 293 6.85 1.98 -15.95
N PRO A 294 5.58 2.33 -16.29
CA PRO A 294 4.50 1.35 -16.42
C PRO A 294 4.83 0.17 -17.34
N ALA A 295 5.58 0.42 -18.42
CA ALA A 295 6.03 -0.62 -19.35
C ALA A 295 7.03 -1.62 -18.73
N GLU A 296 7.74 -1.24 -17.67
CA GLU A 296 8.72 -2.08 -16.97
C GLU A 296 8.12 -2.86 -15.81
N GLN A 297 6.96 -2.47 -15.31
CA GLN A 297 6.31 -3.07 -14.14
C GLN A 297 6.15 -4.60 -14.26
N ALA A 298 5.72 -5.08 -15.44
CA ALA A 298 5.52 -6.50 -15.71
C ALA A 298 6.82 -7.23 -16.09
N GLY A 299 7.92 -6.49 -16.23
CA GLY A 299 9.22 -7.04 -16.60
C GLY A 299 9.83 -7.94 -15.50
N PRO A 300 10.85 -8.75 -15.89
CA PRO A 300 11.49 -9.68 -14.96
C PRO A 300 12.23 -8.98 -13.81
N ARG A 301 12.58 -7.72 -13.98
CA ARG A 301 13.18 -6.92 -12.90
C ARG A 301 12.20 -6.61 -11.78
N TRP A 302 10.91 -6.38 -12.10
CA TRP A 302 9.90 -5.96 -11.12
C TRP A 302 8.93 -7.07 -10.77
N LEU A 303 7.67 -6.98 -11.18
CA LEU A 303 6.62 -7.95 -10.80
C LEU A 303 6.73 -9.27 -11.56
N GLY A 304 7.27 -9.27 -12.80
CA GLY A 304 7.52 -10.46 -13.60
C GLY A 304 8.78 -11.21 -13.15
N GLY A 305 9.08 -12.38 -13.77
CA GLY A 305 10.27 -13.17 -13.48
C GLY A 305 10.17 -14.09 -12.25
N GLY A 306 9.02 -14.16 -11.59
CA GLY A 306 8.77 -15.06 -10.46
C GLY A 306 9.79 -14.87 -9.34
N LYS A 307 10.39 -15.96 -8.86
CA LYS A 307 11.37 -15.96 -7.77
C LYS A 307 12.64 -15.15 -8.07
N ALA A 308 12.98 -14.95 -9.35
CA ALA A 308 14.15 -14.19 -9.76
C ALA A 308 13.88 -12.69 -9.88
N SER A 309 12.63 -12.22 -9.73
CA SER A 309 12.30 -10.79 -9.77
C SER A 309 12.95 -10.04 -8.60
N VAL A 310 13.31 -8.77 -8.84
CA VAL A 310 13.87 -7.91 -7.78
C VAL A 310 12.88 -7.77 -6.62
N VAL A 311 11.57 -7.69 -6.92
CA VAL A 311 10.51 -7.62 -5.90
C VAL A 311 10.54 -8.85 -5.00
N ALA A 312 10.50 -10.07 -5.57
CA ALA A 312 10.51 -11.30 -4.76
C ALA A 312 11.81 -11.46 -3.98
N GLN A 313 12.95 -11.11 -4.57
CA GLN A 313 14.25 -11.17 -3.91
C GLN A 313 14.37 -10.12 -2.78
N SER A 314 13.89 -8.90 -2.98
CA SER A 314 13.86 -7.86 -1.95
C SER A 314 12.97 -8.25 -0.76
N LEU A 315 11.77 -8.80 -1.05
CA LEU A 315 10.88 -9.31 0.00
C LEU A 315 11.55 -10.46 0.78
N ALA A 316 12.22 -11.38 0.09
CA ALA A 316 12.93 -12.51 0.72
C ALA A 316 14.09 -12.02 1.59
N ALA A 317 14.94 -11.13 1.08
CA ALA A 317 16.07 -10.57 1.82
C ALA A 317 15.61 -9.79 3.06
N THR A 318 14.56 -8.98 2.91
CA THR A 318 13.94 -8.25 4.02
C THR A 318 13.39 -9.19 5.07
N ALA A 319 12.65 -10.24 4.66
CA ALA A 319 12.07 -11.21 5.59
C ALA A 319 13.16 -12.01 6.35
N ALA A 320 14.22 -12.42 5.66
CA ALA A 320 15.37 -13.07 6.30
C ALA A 320 15.98 -12.18 7.38
N PHE A 321 16.20 -10.91 7.06
CA PHE A 321 16.71 -9.93 8.01
C PHE A 321 15.75 -9.69 9.19
N LEU A 322 14.44 -9.53 8.94
CA LEU A 322 13.44 -9.38 9.99
C LEU A 322 13.37 -10.61 10.91
N LYS A 323 13.62 -11.82 10.37
CA LYS A 323 13.74 -13.04 11.18
C LYS A 323 14.96 -13.01 12.08
N GLU A 324 16.13 -12.60 11.57
CA GLU A 324 17.36 -12.43 12.38
C GLU A 324 17.15 -11.45 13.53
N GLN A 325 16.34 -10.40 13.30
CA GLN A 325 15.98 -9.41 14.31
C GLN A 325 14.81 -9.87 15.23
N GLY A 326 14.29 -11.08 15.06
CA GLY A 326 13.18 -11.61 15.85
C GLY A 326 11.80 -10.97 15.57
N THR A 327 11.70 -10.16 14.51
CA THR A 327 10.45 -9.47 14.13
C THR A 327 9.45 -10.42 13.47
N VAL A 328 9.93 -11.43 12.72
CA VAL A 328 9.13 -12.52 12.17
C VAL A 328 9.71 -13.87 12.58
N HIS A 329 8.84 -14.88 12.74
CA HIS A 329 9.27 -16.21 13.21
C HIS A 329 9.72 -17.13 12.08
N SER A 330 9.19 -16.95 10.88
CA SER A 330 9.44 -17.79 9.71
C SER A 330 9.66 -16.96 8.46
N VAL A 331 10.31 -17.55 7.47
CA VAL A 331 10.45 -17.00 6.12
C VAL A 331 9.88 -17.98 5.12
N LEU A 332 9.32 -17.49 4.02
CA LEU A 332 8.85 -18.31 2.93
C LEU A 332 10.04 -18.81 2.09
N PRO A 333 9.95 -20.01 1.49
CA PRO A 333 10.96 -20.50 0.55
C PRO A 333 10.95 -19.69 -0.77
N ASP A 334 9.83 -19.02 -1.06
CA ASP A 334 9.62 -18.22 -2.27
C ASP A 334 8.59 -17.12 -2.01
N TYR A 335 9.02 -15.86 -2.16
CA TYR A 335 8.15 -14.68 -2.00
C TYR A 335 7.41 -14.29 -3.27
N SER A 336 7.71 -14.90 -4.42
CA SER A 336 6.94 -14.65 -5.65
C SER A 336 5.48 -15.11 -5.55
N VAL A 337 5.15 -15.99 -4.60
CA VAL A 337 3.76 -16.38 -4.28
C VAL A 337 2.89 -15.22 -3.78
N GLY A 338 3.52 -14.12 -3.37
CA GLY A 338 2.89 -12.87 -2.95
C GLY A 338 3.04 -11.74 -3.98
N VAL A 339 3.40 -12.06 -5.24
CA VAL A 339 3.59 -11.07 -6.32
C VAL A 339 2.72 -11.45 -7.51
N ASN A 340 1.91 -10.53 -8.03
CA ASN A 340 1.01 -10.81 -9.14
C ASN A 340 1.17 -9.78 -10.29
N PRO A 341 1.85 -10.13 -11.40
CA PRO A 341 2.02 -9.26 -12.56
C PRO A 341 0.82 -9.22 -13.51
N ALA A 342 -0.19 -10.08 -13.33
CA ALA A 342 -1.20 -10.36 -14.36
C ALA A 342 -1.98 -9.12 -14.80
N TRP A 343 -2.33 -8.21 -13.87
CA TRP A 343 -3.08 -7.01 -14.24
C TRP A 343 -2.22 -6.00 -15.00
N VAL A 344 -0.95 -5.88 -14.64
CA VAL A 344 0.00 -5.00 -15.34
C VAL A 344 0.28 -5.53 -16.74
N GLN A 345 0.46 -6.84 -16.91
CA GLN A 345 0.64 -7.49 -18.23
C GLN A 345 -0.54 -7.25 -19.18
N ARG A 346 -1.76 -7.16 -18.65
CA ARG A 346 -2.97 -6.89 -19.45
C ARG A 346 -3.22 -5.40 -19.71
N ALA A 347 -2.55 -4.51 -19.00
CA ALA A 347 -2.67 -3.07 -19.16
C ALA A 347 -1.65 -2.47 -20.15
N GLN A 348 -0.68 -3.26 -20.58
CA GLN A 348 0.30 -2.92 -21.63
C GLN A 348 -0.31 -3.16 -23.01
#